data_2295eb74f6978bb752dc2c1e1478c20f
#
_entry.id   2295eb74f6978bb752dc2c1e1478c20f
#
_cell.length_a   1.000
_cell.length_b   1.000
_cell.length_c   1.000
_cell.angle_alpha   90.00
_cell.angle_beta   90.00
_cell.angle_gamma   90.00
#
_symmetry.space_group_name_H-M   'P 1'
#
loop_
_entity.id
_entity.type
_entity.pdbx_description
1 polymer ?
#
loop_
_entity_poly.entity_id
_entity_poly.type
_entity_poly.pdbx_seq_one_letter_code
_entity_poly.pdbx_strand_id
1 'polypeptide(L)'
;MNFPYYIAQKVAFSGKKSFSRLIICIATIAVALSVAIMIITTAVVRGFKNQISDKIFGLWGQIHITDASIGQSAEVTPVDMKQTFYPSLDTLRHIEHLVPNKNFLTSKSDPFTPKKTKGGIHHIQVFATKSGIIKTKAEIEGIILKGAGRDFDTTFMTKSLVEGRFIKFQDSSASRDIIISNYTANRLKIKVNDKFVIHFLDQNQQQLKRAFTVCGIYKTGLEEYDKKIAFVDLSMVQGLLGWKKNQVAGFEVFIDNIDDIEPIAEYIHNEVLPNNLYAESLRDKFKNIFEWLDLQNVNEIVIIVLMAIVAIINMITALLILILERTEMIGILKSFGTNNWTIRKIFLYHAAIIVGTGLFFGNLFGLSICYLQEKYKFIKLSETDYYLSYAPIELHLPTVLLLNLATLLLVVLFLIVPTYLITRISPVRAIRMK
;
A
#
# COMPACT_ATOMS: atom_id res chain seq x y z
N MET A 1 -0.84 -28.53 38.73
CA MET A 1 -1.27 -27.11 38.82
C MET A 1 -0.02 -26.22 38.85
N ASN A 2 0.11 -25.23 37.94
CA ASN A 2 1.33 -24.40 37.86
C ASN A 2 1.25 -23.32 38.96
N PHE A 3 1.90 -23.55 40.11
CA PHE A 3 1.86 -22.68 41.29
C PHE A 3 2.13 -21.20 41.00
N PRO A 4 3.16 -20.82 40.22
CA PRO A 4 3.38 -19.42 39.84
C PRO A 4 2.20 -18.79 39.09
N TYR A 5 1.57 -19.50 38.17
CA TYR A 5 0.41 -19.01 37.39
C TYR A 5 -0.81 -18.80 38.32
N TYR A 6 -1.11 -19.72 39.20
CA TYR A 6 -2.23 -19.62 40.16
C TYR A 6 -2.10 -18.38 41.05
N ILE A 7 -0.89 -18.13 41.60
CA ILE A 7 -0.64 -16.93 42.40
C ILE A 7 -0.75 -15.68 41.55
N ALA A 8 -0.18 -15.66 40.34
CA ALA A 8 -0.27 -14.53 39.41
C ALA A 8 -1.73 -14.15 39.12
N GLN A 9 -2.57 -15.13 38.86
CA GLN A 9 -3.99 -14.93 38.62
C GLN A 9 -4.72 -14.35 39.82
N LYS A 10 -4.47 -14.91 41.05
CA LYS A 10 -5.04 -14.37 42.28
C LYS A 10 -4.57 -12.94 42.56
N VAL A 11 -3.31 -12.63 42.33
CA VAL A 11 -2.75 -11.27 42.51
C VAL A 11 -3.37 -10.29 41.49
N ALA A 12 -3.60 -10.74 40.25
CA ALA A 12 -4.19 -9.91 39.23
C ALA A 12 -5.65 -9.52 39.53
N PHE A 13 -6.45 -10.47 40.07
CA PHE A 13 -7.89 -10.28 40.27
C PHE A 13 -8.31 -10.03 41.72
N SER A 14 -7.45 -10.25 42.71
CA SER A 14 -7.71 -10.13 44.16
C SER A 14 -7.22 -8.80 44.70
N GLY A 15 -7.91 -7.69 44.38
CA GLY A 15 -7.52 -6.37 44.87
C GLY A 15 -8.66 -5.62 45.54
N LYS A 16 -8.60 -5.44 46.88
CA LYS A 16 -9.23 -4.28 47.52
C LYS A 16 -8.71 -3.02 46.88
N LYS A 17 -9.49 -1.89 46.88
CA LYS A 17 -9.13 -0.59 46.30
C LYS A 17 -7.68 -0.21 46.67
N SER A 18 -6.70 -0.56 45.85
CA SER A 18 -5.27 -0.32 46.08
C SER A 18 -4.73 0.54 44.95
N PHE A 19 -3.75 1.36 45.23
CA PHE A 19 -2.99 2.18 44.29
C PHE A 19 -2.43 1.33 43.12
N SER A 20 -2.08 0.06 43.40
CA SER A 20 -1.68 -0.96 42.44
C SER A 20 -2.71 -1.15 41.30
N ARG A 21 -3.99 -1.14 41.61
CA ARG A 21 -5.06 -1.31 40.56
C ARG A 21 -5.08 -0.16 39.57
N LEU A 22 -4.85 1.06 40.05
CA LEU A 22 -4.78 2.24 39.17
C LEU A 22 -3.57 2.13 38.21
N ILE A 23 -2.42 1.71 38.71
CA ILE A 23 -1.19 1.53 37.92
C ILE A 23 -1.37 0.44 36.85
N ILE A 24 -1.96 -0.70 37.24
CA ILE A 24 -2.28 -1.78 36.30
C ILE A 24 -3.23 -1.29 35.21
N CYS A 25 -4.26 -0.51 35.58
CA CYS A 25 -5.20 0.07 34.61
C CYS A 25 -4.49 1.02 33.64
N ILE A 26 -3.65 1.92 34.14
CA ILE A 26 -2.87 2.84 33.30
C ILE A 26 -1.94 2.06 32.37
N ALA A 27 -1.23 1.05 32.86
CA ALA A 27 -0.36 0.22 32.05
C ALA A 27 -1.12 -0.54 30.96
N THR A 28 -2.29 -1.10 31.29
CA THR A 28 -3.15 -1.79 30.34
C THR A 28 -3.65 -0.83 29.26
N ILE A 29 -4.10 0.38 29.63
CA ILE A 29 -4.53 1.41 28.68
C ILE A 29 -3.38 1.84 27.79
N ALA A 30 -2.18 2.04 28.33
CA ALA A 30 -0.99 2.44 27.56
C ALA A 30 -0.61 1.38 26.53
N VAL A 31 -0.61 0.10 26.89
CA VAL A 31 -0.37 -1.02 25.95
C VAL A 31 -1.48 -1.07 24.91
N ALA A 32 -2.75 -0.95 25.34
CA ALA A 32 -3.89 -0.96 24.42
C ALA A 32 -3.82 0.19 23.39
N LEU A 33 -3.47 1.39 23.85
CA LEU A 33 -3.31 2.55 22.94
C LEU A 33 -2.13 2.36 21.99
N SER A 34 -0.99 1.87 22.47
CA SER A 34 0.18 1.59 21.61
C SER A 34 -0.18 0.59 20.51
N VAL A 35 -0.85 -0.50 20.84
CA VAL A 35 -1.25 -1.52 19.87
C VAL A 35 -2.31 -0.99 18.89
N ALA A 36 -3.29 -0.22 19.38
CA ALA A 36 -4.29 0.40 18.51
C ALA A 36 -3.64 1.34 17.48
N ILE A 37 -2.69 2.18 17.92
CA ILE A 37 -1.94 3.08 17.03
C ILE A 37 -1.14 2.28 15.99
N MET A 38 -0.44 1.20 16.39
CA MET A 38 0.29 0.35 15.45
C MET A 38 -0.65 -0.24 14.38
N ILE A 39 -1.81 -0.77 14.77
CA ILE A 39 -2.78 -1.36 13.84
C ILE A 39 -3.31 -0.29 12.88
N ILE A 40 -3.72 0.88 13.38
CA ILE A 40 -4.26 1.97 12.57
C ILE A 40 -3.20 2.46 11.59
N THR A 41 -1.96 2.70 12.04
CA THR A 41 -0.86 3.17 11.19
C THR A 41 -0.60 2.19 10.05
N THR A 42 -0.45 0.90 10.36
CA THR A 42 -0.21 -0.15 9.35
C THR A 42 -1.37 -0.24 8.35
N ALA A 43 -2.61 -0.18 8.83
CA ALA A 43 -3.79 -0.25 7.97
C ALA A 43 -3.92 0.97 7.04
N VAL A 44 -3.61 2.17 7.54
CA VAL A 44 -3.63 3.42 6.76
C VAL A 44 -2.51 3.44 5.73
N VAL A 45 -1.26 3.17 6.13
CA VAL A 45 -0.10 3.23 5.21
C VAL A 45 -0.25 2.21 4.09
N ARG A 46 -0.66 0.98 4.41
CA ARG A 46 -0.93 -0.05 3.40
C ARG A 46 -2.06 0.36 2.46
N GLY A 47 -3.16 0.88 3.01
CA GLY A 47 -4.28 1.38 2.22
C GLY A 47 -3.87 2.50 1.25
N PHE A 48 -3.04 3.43 1.70
CA PHE A 48 -2.47 4.49 0.85
C PHE A 48 -1.65 3.91 -0.30
N LYS A 49 -0.69 3.04 0.03
CA LYS A 49 0.19 2.44 -0.97
C LYS A 49 -0.60 1.70 -2.05
N ASN A 50 -1.52 0.84 -1.65
CA ASN A 50 -2.27 0.02 -2.59
C ASN A 50 -3.25 0.85 -3.41
N GLN A 51 -4.06 1.72 -2.79
CA GLN A 51 -5.06 2.51 -3.53
C GLN A 51 -4.43 3.52 -4.51
N ILE A 52 -3.30 4.14 -4.16
CA ILE A 52 -2.61 5.05 -5.09
C ILE A 52 -1.95 4.25 -6.22
N SER A 53 -1.27 3.15 -5.88
CA SER A 53 -0.68 2.26 -6.88
C SER A 53 -1.73 1.71 -7.86
N ASP A 54 -2.87 1.24 -7.35
CA ASP A 54 -3.96 0.71 -8.16
C ASP A 54 -4.53 1.77 -9.13
N LYS A 55 -4.62 3.03 -8.69
CA LYS A 55 -5.07 4.12 -9.56
C LYS A 55 -4.07 4.41 -10.68
N ILE A 56 -2.77 4.48 -10.37
CA ILE A 56 -1.73 4.74 -11.37
C ILE A 56 -1.66 3.59 -12.35
N PHE A 57 -1.59 2.37 -11.84
CA PHE A 57 -1.43 1.17 -12.66
C PHE A 57 -2.71 0.83 -13.43
N GLY A 58 -3.88 1.08 -12.86
CA GLY A 58 -5.15 0.89 -13.55
C GLY A 58 -5.32 1.84 -14.75
N LEU A 59 -4.64 2.99 -14.74
CA LEU A 59 -4.66 3.94 -15.84
C LEU A 59 -3.62 3.62 -16.94
N TRP A 60 -2.45 3.07 -16.56
CA TRP A 60 -1.28 2.95 -17.43
C TRP A 60 -0.66 1.55 -17.51
N GLY A 61 -1.14 0.56 -16.75
CA GLY A 61 -0.41 -0.69 -16.54
C GLY A 61 0.78 -0.52 -15.60
N GLN A 62 1.57 -1.56 -15.39
CA GLN A 62 2.75 -1.51 -14.53
C GLN A 62 4.06 -1.39 -15.31
N ILE A 63 4.10 -1.92 -16.54
CA ILE A 63 5.28 -1.89 -17.40
C ILE A 63 4.85 -1.41 -18.80
N HIS A 64 5.60 -0.48 -19.37
CA HIS A 64 5.43 -0.02 -20.75
C HIS A 64 6.50 -0.63 -21.64
N ILE A 65 6.08 -1.20 -22.76
CA ILE A 65 6.99 -1.62 -23.85
C ILE A 65 6.81 -0.65 -25.01
N THR A 66 7.88 0.06 -25.36
CA THR A 66 7.88 1.09 -26.40
C THR A 66 9.12 0.99 -27.26
N ASP A 67 9.18 1.75 -28.34
CA ASP A 67 10.41 1.87 -29.13
C ASP A 67 11.55 2.46 -28.31
N ALA A 68 12.75 1.93 -28.43
CA ALA A 68 13.93 2.35 -27.67
C ALA A 68 14.36 3.80 -27.94
N SER A 69 13.88 4.43 -29.02
CA SER A 69 14.16 5.83 -29.38
C SER A 69 13.18 6.84 -28.73
N ILE A 70 12.20 6.40 -27.94
CA ILE A 70 11.10 7.24 -27.42
C ILE A 70 11.59 8.45 -26.62
N GLY A 71 12.74 8.38 -26.00
CA GLY A 71 13.36 9.49 -25.26
C GLY A 71 14.11 10.51 -26.13
N GLN A 72 14.32 10.24 -27.40
CA GLN A 72 15.13 11.04 -28.32
C GLN A 72 14.30 11.83 -29.34
N SER A 73 13.01 11.48 -29.49
CA SER A 73 12.10 12.12 -30.44
C SER A 73 10.93 12.79 -29.75
N ALA A 74 10.53 13.98 -30.23
CA ALA A 74 9.31 14.64 -29.78
C ALA A 74 8.04 13.93 -30.26
N GLU A 75 8.15 13.06 -31.26
CA GLU A 75 7.05 12.25 -31.80
C GLU A 75 7.22 10.79 -31.39
N VAL A 76 6.10 10.14 -31.11
CA VAL A 76 6.05 8.72 -30.75
C VAL A 76 6.36 7.88 -31.99
N THR A 77 7.41 7.06 -31.93
CA THR A 77 7.77 6.10 -32.99
C THR A 77 6.78 4.94 -33.00
N PRO A 78 6.18 4.60 -34.16
CA PRO A 78 5.23 3.50 -34.22
C PRO A 78 5.91 2.14 -34.10
N VAL A 79 5.37 1.27 -33.27
CA VAL A 79 5.76 -0.13 -33.10
C VAL A 79 4.75 -1.02 -33.83
N ASP A 80 5.22 -2.10 -34.47
CA ASP A 80 4.31 -3.09 -35.07
C ASP A 80 3.63 -3.92 -33.96
N MET A 81 2.30 -4.04 -34.03
CA MET A 81 1.51 -4.84 -33.09
C MET A 81 1.83 -6.35 -33.19
N LYS A 82 2.28 -6.81 -34.36
CA LYS A 82 2.63 -8.21 -34.58
C LYS A 82 4.03 -8.50 -34.00
N GLN A 83 4.07 -8.76 -32.70
CA GLN A 83 5.27 -9.17 -31.98
C GLN A 83 5.18 -10.63 -31.56
N THR A 84 6.32 -11.30 -31.41
CA THR A 84 6.39 -12.71 -30.95
C THR A 84 5.86 -12.89 -29.54
N PHE A 85 6.00 -11.85 -28.71
CA PHE A 85 5.57 -11.86 -27.32
C PHE A 85 4.09 -11.43 -27.13
N TYR A 86 3.44 -10.84 -28.14
CA TYR A 86 2.06 -10.38 -28.05
C TYR A 86 1.10 -11.33 -28.78
N PRO A 87 0.02 -11.83 -28.16
CA PRO A 87 -0.38 -11.63 -26.75
C PRO A 87 0.24 -12.65 -25.77
N SER A 88 1.11 -13.56 -26.21
CA SER A 88 1.57 -14.73 -25.44
C SER A 88 2.26 -14.40 -24.09
N LEU A 89 2.66 -13.15 -23.89
CA LEU A 89 3.30 -12.71 -22.64
C LEU A 89 2.38 -12.83 -21.42
N ASP A 90 1.04 -12.83 -21.62
CA ASP A 90 0.05 -13.02 -20.56
C ASP A 90 0.02 -14.43 -19.97
N THR A 91 0.69 -15.39 -20.60
CA THR A 91 0.83 -16.76 -20.10
C THR A 91 1.93 -16.92 -19.04
N LEU A 92 2.76 -15.90 -18.86
CA LEU A 92 3.91 -15.95 -17.96
C LEU A 92 3.46 -15.83 -16.50
N ARG A 93 3.64 -16.91 -15.70
CA ARG A 93 3.15 -16.97 -14.32
C ARG A 93 4.20 -16.64 -13.27
N HIS A 94 5.42 -17.11 -13.45
CA HIS A 94 6.52 -16.89 -12.52
C HIS A 94 7.84 -16.77 -13.27
N ILE A 95 8.70 -15.90 -12.80
CA ILE A 95 10.03 -15.68 -13.31
C ILE A 95 11.03 -15.92 -12.19
N GLU A 96 12.15 -16.58 -12.51
CA GLU A 96 13.29 -16.68 -11.60
C GLU A 96 14.24 -15.50 -11.86
N HIS A 97 14.58 -14.78 -10.81
CA HIS A 97 15.51 -13.66 -10.86
C HIS A 97 16.53 -13.75 -9.73
N LEU A 98 17.68 -13.15 -9.94
CA LEU A 98 18.78 -13.14 -8.98
C LEU A 98 18.63 -11.95 -8.02
N VAL A 99 18.57 -12.21 -6.72
CA VAL A 99 18.53 -11.19 -5.68
C VAL A 99 19.84 -11.17 -4.92
N PRO A 100 20.45 -9.99 -4.64
CA PRO A 100 21.64 -9.90 -3.82
C PRO A 100 21.44 -10.56 -2.45
N ASN A 101 22.34 -11.43 -2.07
CA ASN A 101 22.27 -12.14 -0.80
C ASN A 101 22.59 -11.19 0.36
N LYS A 102 21.59 -10.84 1.17
CA LYS A 102 21.73 -9.97 2.35
C LYS A 102 22.24 -10.70 3.60
N ASN A 103 22.43 -12.03 3.55
CA ASN A 103 22.91 -12.79 4.68
C ASN A 103 24.42 -12.62 4.84
N PHE A 104 24.83 -11.97 5.92
CA PHE A 104 26.23 -11.71 6.26
C PHE A 104 27.12 -12.98 6.29
N LEU A 105 26.56 -14.13 6.68
CA LEU A 105 27.28 -15.39 6.81
C LEU A 105 27.50 -16.13 5.48
N THR A 106 26.63 -15.96 4.48
CA THR A 106 26.68 -16.67 3.19
C THR A 106 27.04 -15.77 2.01
N SER A 107 27.11 -14.45 2.23
CA SER A 107 27.36 -13.43 1.19
C SER A 107 28.71 -13.57 0.46
N LYS A 108 29.69 -14.28 1.02
CA LYS A 108 31.02 -14.48 0.41
C LYS A 108 31.09 -15.66 -0.56
N SER A 109 30.21 -16.67 -0.39
CA SER A 109 30.18 -17.86 -1.25
C SER A 109 29.24 -17.73 -2.43
N ASP A 110 28.08 -17.08 -2.22
CA ASP A 110 27.07 -16.83 -3.25
C ASP A 110 26.50 -15.42 -3.10
N PRO A 111 27.00 -14.45 -3.90
CA PRO A 111 26.55 -13.06 -3.82
C PRO A 111 25.09 -12.87 -4.25
N PHE A 112 24.54 -13.81 -5.02
CA PHE A 112 23.15 -13.77 -5.50
C PHE A 112 22.42 -15.07 -5.17
N THR A 113 21.14 -14.95 -4.80
CA THR A 113 20.24 -16.10 -4.60
C THR A 113 19.11 -16.05 -5.61
N PRO A 114 18.78 -17.18 -6.27
CA PRO A 114 17.63 -17.24 -7.15
C PRO A 114 16.34 -17.11 -6.34
N LYS A 115 15.45 -16.23 -6.77
CA LYS A 115 14.14 -15.99 -6.16
C LYS A 115 13.09 -16.04 -7.27
N LYS A 116 11.94 -16.64 -6.97
CA LYS A 116 10.77 -16.62 -7.85
C LYS A 116 9.90 -15.40 -7.53
N THR A 117 9.35 -14.80 -8.59
CA THR A 117 8.30 -13.78 -8.44
C THR A 117 7.08 -14.37 -7.73
N LYS A 118 6.36 -13.53 -6.99
CA LYS A 118 5.13 -13.91 -6.28
C LYS A 118 3.96 -14.12 -7.24
N GLY A 119 3.93 -13.34 -8.33
CA GLY A 119 2.95 -13.38 -9.40
C GLY A 119 3.60 -13.37 -10.78
N GLY A 120 2.77 -13.28 -11.81
CA GLY A 120 3.14 -13.18 -13.20
C GLY A 120 2.45 -12.03 -13.91
N ILE A 121 2.32 -12.16 -15.24
CA ILE A 121 1.60 -11.23 -16.09
C ILE A 121 0.20 -11.75 -16.26
N HIS A 122 -0.82 -10.91 -15.99
CA HIS A 122 -2.20 -11.32 -16.16
C HIS A 122 -2.88 -10.69 -17.37
N HIS A 123 -2.32 -9.59 -17.91
CA HIS A 123 -2.86 -8.95 -19.09
C HIS A 123 -1.79 -8.13 -19.83
N ILE A 124 -1.91 -8.08 -21.15
CA ILE A 124 -1.15 -7.19 -22.03
C ILE A 124 -2.11 -6.54 -23.02
N GLN A 125 -1.98 -5.22 -23.19
CA GLN A 125 -2.81 -4.46 -24.11
C GLN A 125 -1.97 -3.46 -24.92
N VAL A 126 -2.47 -3.06 -26.07
CA VAL A 126 -1.83 -2.04 -26.90
C VAL A 126 -2.36 -0.66 -26.57
N PHE A 127 -1.54 0.36 -26.77
CA PHE A 127 -1.95 1.75 -26.64
C PHE A 127 -1.37 2.64 -27.74
N ALA A 128 -2.02 3.78 -27.95
CA ALA A 128 -1.48 4.89 -28.71
C ALA A 128 -1.97 6.19 -28.07
N THR A 129 -1.16 7.24 -28.16
CA THR A 129 -1.51 8.55 -27.62
C THR A 129 -1.31 9.66 -28.64
N LYS A 130 -2.19 10.68 -28.61
CA LYS A 130 -2.04 11.89 -29.40
C LYS A 130 -2.48 13.11 -28.59
N SER A 131 -1.61 14.09 -28.51
CA SER A 131 -1.94 15.37 -27.88
C SER A 131 -2.84 16.21 -28.77
N GLY A 132 -3.81 16.88 -28.19
CA GLY A 132 -4.74 17.76 -28.86
C GLY A 132 -5.14 18.95 -27.99
N ILE A 133 -5.88 19.87 -28.56
CA ILE A 133 -6.35 21.08 -27.89
C ILE A 133 -7.87 21.18 -28.06
N ILE A 134 -8.58 21.26 -26.95
CA ILE A 134 -10.00 21.58 -26.92
C ILE A 134 -10.11 23.11 -26.87
N LYS A 135 -10.80 23.70 -27.83
CA LYS A 135 -11.08 25.10 -27.84
C LYS A 135 -12.58 25.33 -27.75
N THR A 136 -13.02 25.98 -26.70
CA THR A 136 -14.38 26.47 -26.51
C THR A 136 -14.43 27.99 -26.69
N LYS A 137 -15.62 28.58 -26.60
CA LYS A 137 -15.75 30.06 -26.64
C LYS A 137 -15.09 30.75 -25.45
N ALA A 138 -15.00 30.03 -24.30
CA ALA A 138 -14.54 30.60 -23.05
C ALA A 138 -13.10 30.17 -22.69
N GLU A 139 -12.68 28.95 -23.08
CA GLU A 139 -11.43 28.36 -22.59
C GLU A 139 -10.71 27.51 -23.64
N ILE A 140 -9.40 27.35 -23.43
CA ILE A 140 -8.53 26.46 -24.22
C ILE A 140 -7.90 25.49 -23.24
N GLU A 141 -8.00 24.17 -23.54
CA GLU A 141 -7.47 23.09 -22.70
C GLU A 141 -6.66 22.11 -23.53
N GLY A 142 -5.46 21.79 -23.06
CA GLY A 142 -4.65 20.70 -23.62
C GLY A 142 -5.16 19.35 -23.16
N ILE A 143 -5.26 18.38 -24.08
CA ILE A 143 -5.71 17.03 -23.76
C ILE A 143 -4.85 16.00 -24.49
N ILE A 144 -4.64 14.86 -23.87
CA ILE A 144 -3.98 13.69 -24.46
C ILE A 144 -5.05 12.64 -24.70
N LEU A 145 -5.26 12.28 -25.94
CA LEU A 145 -6.10 11.15 -26.28
C LEU A 145 -5.32 9.86 -26.08
N LYS A 146 -5.86 8.96 -25.28
CA LYS A 146 -5.36 7.57 -25.12
C LYS A 146 -6.32 6.65 -25.87
N GLY A 147 -5.77 5.99 -26.90
CA GLY A 147 -6.51 5.01 -27.70
C GLY A 147 -6.66 3.70 -26.96
N ALA A 148 -7.89 3.27 -26.75
CA ALA A 148 -8.24 1.95 -26.22
C ALA A 148 -8.59 1.02 -27.38
N GLY A 149 -7.99 -0.19 -27.39
CA GLY A 149 -8.29 -1.27 -28.32
C GLY A 149 -9.39 -2.21 -27.79
N ARG A 150 -9.64 -3.30 -28.50
CA ARG A 150 -10.57 -4.35 -28.04
C ARG A 150 -9.98 -5.19 -26.92
N ASP A 151 -8.66 -5.19 -26.81
CA ASP A 151 -7.86 -5.83 -25.77
C ASP A 151 -7.76 -5.00 -24.48
N PHE A 152 -8.37 -3.80 -24.47
CA PHE A 152 -8.29 -2.89 -23.32
C PHE A 152 -9.03 -3.44 -22.10
N ASP A 153 -8.33 -3.55 -20.97
CA ASP A 153 -8.96 -3.90 -19.70
C ASP A 153 -9.87 -2.77 -19.19
N THR A 154 -11.15 -2.99 -19.28
CA THR A 154 -12.17 -2.02 -18.87
C THR A 154 -12.45 -2.02 -17.37
N THR A 155 -11.87 -2.94 -16.61
CA THR A 155 -12.21 -3.16 -15.19
C THR A 155 -11.98 -1.90 -14.33
N PHE A 156 -10.83 -1.27 -14.48
CA PHE A 156 -10.51 -0.05 -13.76
C PHE A 156 -11.37 1.13 -14.22
N MET A 157 -11.52 1.29 -15.52
CA MET A 157 -12.31 2.39 -16.10
C MET A 157 -13.80 2.28 -15.77
N THR A 158 -14.35 1.07 -15.74
CA THR A 158 -15.75 0.84 -15.34
C THR A 158 -16.00 1.25 -13.89
N LYS A 159 -15.04 0.97 -12.98
CA LYS A 159 -15.09 1.41 -11.57
C LYS A 159 -14.95 2.92 -11.42
N SER A 160 -14.22 3.56 -12.33
CA SER A 160 -13.95 5.01 -12.31
C SER A 160 -15.01 5.82 -13.05
N LEU A 161 -15.93 5.18 -13.77
CA LEU A 161 -16.97 5.85 -14.55
C LEU A 161 -18.01 6.46 -13.60
N VAL A 162 -18.24 7.77 -13.75
CA VAL A 162 -19.22 8.53 -12.97
C VAL A 162 -20.56 8.58 -13.67
N GLU A 163 -20.55 8.77 -15.02
CA GLU A 163 -21.74 8.91 -15.83
C GLU A 163 -21.50 8.37 -17.23
N GLY A 164 -22.54 7.80 -17.86
CA GLY A 164 -22.49 7.31 -19.23
C GLY A 164 -22.03 5.86 -19.36
N ARG A 165 -21.28 5.56 -20.41
CA ARG A 165 -20.80 4.22 -20.75
C ARG A 165 -19.38 4.24 -21.30
N PHE A 166 -18.75 3.06 -21.39
CA PHE A 166 -17.49 2.88 -22.10
C PHE A 166 -17.68 2.97 -23.64
N ILE A 167 -16.57 3.13 -24.36
CA ILE A 167 -16.53 3.25 -25.82
C ILE A 167 -17.12 1.98 -26.46
N LYS A 168 -17.97 2.18 -27.50
CA LYS A 168 -18.43 1.08 -28.33
C LYS A 168 -17.53 0.98 -29.56
N PHE A 169 -16.75 -0.10 -29.63
CA PHE A 169 -15.91 -0.38 -30.80
C PHE A 169 -16.77 -0.81 -31.97
N GLN A 170 -16.48 -0.25 -33.14
CA GLN A 170 -17.15 -0.57 -34.39
C GLN A 170 -16.20 -1.36 -35.32
N ASP A 171 -16.73 -2.30 -36.09
CA ASP A 171 -15.90 -3.15 -36.97
C ASP A 171 -15.43 -2.44 -38.24
N SER A 172 -16.25 -1.54 -38.76
CA SER A 172 -16.06 -0.93 -40.09
C SER A 172 -15.42 0.47 -40.04
N SER A 173 -15.51 1.18 -38.92
CA SER A 173 -15.02 2.56 -38.80
C SER A 173 -14.56 2.86 -37.36
N ALA A 174 -13.60 3.81 -37.22
CA ALA A 174 -13.21 4.33 -35.92
C ALA A 174 -14.41 4.98 -35.22
N SER A 175 -14.65 4.59 -33.97
CA SER A 175 -15.70 5.19 -33.16
C SER A 175 -15.35 6.66 -32.83
N ARG A 176 -16.39 7.52 -32.86
CA ARG A 176 -16.25 8.92 -32.43
C ARG A 176 -16.61 9.14 -31.00
N ASP A 177 -16.79 8.05 -30.25
CA ASP A 177 -17.02 8.08 -28.82
C ASP A 177 -15.76 8.57 -28.11
N ILE A 178 -15.94 9.42 -27.09
CA ILE A 178 -14.86 9.86 -26.19
C ILE A 178 -15.34 9.80 -24.75
N ILE A 179 -14.46 9.35 -23.87
CA ILE A 179 -14.63 9.42 -22.42
C ILE A 179 -13.70 10.51 -21.90
N ILE A 180 -14.27 11.51 -21.25
CA ILE A 180 -13.54 12.64 -20.66
C ILE A 180 -13.59 12.57 -19.14
N SER A 181 -12.66 13.23 -18.48
CA SER A 181 -12.71 13.30 -17.02
C SER A 181 -13.81 14.24 -16.52
N ASN A 182 -14.24 14.03 -15.30
CA ASN A 182 -15.16 14.92 -14.59
C ASN A 182 -14.60 16.35 -14.44
N TYR A 183 -13.27 16.47 -14.32
CA TYR A 183 -12.60 17.76 -14.31
C TYR A 183 -12.81 18.52 -15.63
N THR A 184 -12.48 17.88 -16.75
CA THR A 184 -12.65 18.45 -18.10
C THR A 184 -14.12 18.73 -18.42
N ALA A 185 -15.03 17.82 -18.04
CA ALA A 185 -16.48 17.99 -18.24
C ALA A 185 -17.02 19.24 -17.50
N ASN A 186 -16.66 19.40 -16.24
CA ASN A 186 -17.10 20.55 -15.43
C ASN A 186 -16.50 21.87 -15.93
N ARG A 187 -15.21 21.88 -16.26
CA ARG A 187 -14.50 23.07 -16.72
C ARG A 187 -15.03 23.57 -18.05
N LEU A 188 -15.27 22.67 -18.99
CA LEU A 188 -15.77 23.00 -20.31
C LEU A 188 -17.31 23.04 -20.40
N LYS A 189 -18.00 22.70 -19.32
CA LYS A 189 -19.48 22.60 -19.21
C LYS A 189 -20.06 21.63 -20.24
N ILE A 190 -19.39 20.51 -20.49
CA ILE A 190 -19.78 19.46 -21.43
C ILE A 190 -20.42 18.31 -20.64
N LYS A 191 -21.51 17.73 -21.19
CA LYS A 191 -22.25 16.60 -20.63
C LYS A 191 -22.17 15.37 -21.50
N VAL A 192 -22.62 14.23 -21.00
CA VAL A 192 -22.79 13.00 -21.79
C VAL A 192 -23.74 13.27 -22.98
N ASN A 193 -23.39 12.75 -24.15
CA ASN A 193 -24.01 12.95 -25.47
C ASN A 193 -23.71 14.30 -26.11
N ASP A 194 -23.01 15.22 -25.48
CA ASP A 194 -22.59 16.45 -26.16
C ASP A 194 -21.53 16.17 -27.22
N LYS A 195 -21.49 17.01 -28.24
CA LYS A 195 -20.50 16.97 -29.33
C LYS A 195 -19.57 18.17 -29.21
N PHE A 196 -18.28 17.90 -29.32
CA PHE A 196 -17.26 18.96 -29.33
C PHE A 196 -16.12 18.59 -30.28
N VAL A 197 -15.30 19.59 -30.61
CA VAL A 197 -14.20 19.45 -31.56
C VAL A 197 -12.87 19.58 -30.85
N ILE A 198 -11.97 18.66 -31.16
CA ILE A 198 -10.57 18.71 -30.72
C ILE A 198 -9.71 19.07 -31.92
N HIS A 199 -8.78 19.99 -31.71
CA HIS A 199 -7.79 20.42 -32.67
C HIS A 199 -6.49 19.66 -32.45
N PHE A 200 -5.91 19.13 -33.53
CA PHE A 200 -4.64 18.42 -33.53
C PHE A 200 -3.69 19.08 -34.50
N LEU A 201 -2.40 18.82 -34.31
CA LEU A 201 -1.39 19.08 -35.32
C LEU A 201 -0.99 17.74 -35.96
N ASP A 202 -0.97 17.66 -37.28
CA ASP A 202 -0.41 16.51 -38.00
C ASP A 202 1.14 16.57 -38.04
N GLN A 203 1.78 15.59 -38.69
CA GLN A 203 3.23 15.55 -38.85
C GLN A 203 3.78 16.73 -39.67
N ASN A 204 2.95 17.36 -40.54
CA ASN A 204 3.27 18.53 -41.35
C ASN A 204 2.89 19.84 -40.66
N GLN A 205 2.57 19.83 -39.36
CA GLN A 205 2.11 20.97 -38.56
C GLN A 205 0.78 21.61 -39.08
N GLN A 206 0.02 20.88 -39.90
CA GLN A 206 -1.29 21.33 -40.35
C GLN A 206 -2.34 21.04 -39.29
N GLN A 207 -3.29 21.97 -39.13
CA GLN A 207 -4.41 21.78 -38.20
C GLN A 207 -5.41 20.75 -38.69
N LEU A 208 -5.56 19.69 -37.94
CA LEU A 208 -6.63 18.72 -38.09
C LEU A 208 -7.73 18.96 -37.05
N LYS A 209 -8.99 18.87 -37.47
CA LYS A 209 -10.13 18.98 -36.56
C LYS A 209 -10.90 17.67 -36.57
N ARG A 210 -11.26 17.18 -35.40
CA ARG A 210 -12.12 16.00 -35.27
C ARG A 210 -13.21 16.26 -34.26
N ALA A 211 -14.44 15.88 -34.64
CA ALA A 211 -15.58 15.94 -33.74
C ALA A 211 -15.74 14.62 -32.99
N PHE A 212 -15.99 14.72 -31.70
CA PHE A 212 -16.23 13.61 -30.79
C PHE A 212 -17.57 13.76 -30.09
N THR A 213 -18.17 12.63 -29.70
CA THR A 213 -19.38 12.58 -28.87
C THR A 213 -19.02 12.01 -27.52
N VAL A 214 -19.32 12.70 -26.42
CA VAL A 214 -19.04 12.22 -25.07
C VAL A 214 -19.93 11.03 -24.75
N CYS A 215 -19.36 9.85 -24.62
CA CYS A 215 -20.09 8.64 -24.24
C CYS A 215 -20.03 8.35 -22.74
N GLY A 216 -19.04 8.89 -22.03
CA GLY A 216 -18.89 8.71 -20.60
C GLY A 216 -18.02 9.78 -19.96
N ILE A 217 -18.22 9.94 -18.66
CA ILE A 217 -17.43 10.83 -17.79
C ILE A 217 -16.83 9.98 -16.68
N TYR A 218 -15.50 10.06 -16.50
CA TYR A 218 -14.78 9.31 -15.50
C TYR A 218 -14.13 10.21 -14.44
N LYS A 219 -13.82 9.64 -13.27
CA LYS A 219 -13.04 10.26 -12.21
C LYS A 219 -12.13 9.23 -11.55
N THR A 220 -10.83 9.35 -11.74
CA THR A 220 -9.86 8.49 -11.05
C THR A 220 -9.46 9.04 -9.68
N GLY A 221 -9.56 10.36 -9.50
CA GLY A 221 -9.04 11.10 -8.35
C GLY A 221 -7.54 11.36 -8.44
N LEU A 222 -6.89 11.05 -9.56
CA LEU A 222 -5.56 11.52 -9.91
C LEU A 222 -5.72 12.83 -10.69
N GLU A 223 -5.86 13.95 -9.97
CA GLU A 223 -6.26 15.24 -10.56
C GLU A 223 -5.36 15.66 -11.72
N GLU A 224 -4.05 15.43 -11.62
CA GLU A 224 -3.08 15.78 -12.65
C GLU A 224 -3.35 15.03 -13.97
N TYR A 225 -3.80 13.78 -13.90
CA TYR A 225 -4.12 12.95 -15.07
C TYR A 225 -5.54 13.16 -15.52
N ASP A 226 -6.48 13.32 -14.61
CA ASP A 226 -7.87 13.66 -14.91
C ASP A 226 -7.97 14.98 -15.68
N LYS A 227 -7.04 15.92 -15.49
CA LYS A 227 -6.94 17.16 -16.27
C LYS A 227 -6.51 16.96 -17.71
N LYS A 228 -5.74 15.92 -18.00
CA LYS A 228 -4.99 15.81 -19.27
C LYS A 228 -5.44 14.67 -20.16
N ILE A 229 -6.09 13.62 -19.65
CA ILE A 229 -6.34 12.38 -20.39
C ILE A 229 -7.81 12.26 -20.80
N ALA A 230 -8.02 11.78 -22.01
CA ALA A 230 -9.32 11.29 -22.48
C ALA A 230 -9.13 9.98 -23.25
N PHE A 231 -10.11 9.10 -23.18
CA PHE A 231 -10.07 7.81 -23.85
C PHE A 231 -10.91 7.85 -25.12
N VAL A 232 -10.34 7.28 -26.19
CA VAL A 232 -10.98 7.17 -27.50
C VAL A 232 -10.69 5.81 -28.11
N ASP A 233 -11.33 5.49 -29.22
CA ASP A 233 -11.00 4.30 -30.02
C ASP A 233 -9.55 4.38 -30.52
N LEU A 234 -8.78 3.29 -30.38
CA LEU A 234 -7.40 3.17 -30.87
C LEU A 234 -7.30 3.53 -32.36
N SER A 235 -8.23 3.05 -33.16
CA SER A 235 -8.29 3.33 -34.63
C SER A 235 -8.41 4.82 -34.91
N MET A 236 -9.05 5.60 -34.04
CA MET A 236 -9.13 7.06 -34.18
C MET A 236 -7.76 7.70 -33.97
N VAL A 237 -6.99 7.26 -32.95
CA VAL A 237 -5.65 7.79 -32.71
C VAL A 237 -4.69 7.40 -33.83
N GLN A 238 -4.74 6.15 -34.31
CA GLN A 238 -3.96 5.68 -35.44
C GLN A 238 -4.24 6.56 -36.71
N GLY A 239 -5.50 6.85 -36.96
CA GLY A 239 -5.87 7.73 -38.07
C GLY A 239 -5.39 9.19 -37.93
N LEU A 240 -5.33 9.73 -36.70
CA LEU A 240 -4.77 11.06 -36.42
C LEU A 240 -3.24 11.11 -36.55
N LEU A 241 -2.55 9.97 -36.32
CA LEU A 241 -1.11 9.83 -36.49
C LEU A 241 -0.69 9.45 -37.92
N GLY A 242 -1.64 9.12 -38.81
CA GLY A 242 -1.35 8.59 -40.11
C GLY A 242 -0.78 7.16 -40.10
N TRP A 243 -1.01 6.42 -39.03
CA TRP A 243 -0.49 5.07 -38.83
C TRP A 243 -1.37 4.00 -39.47
N LYS A 244 -0.77 2.87 -39.81
CA LYS A 244 -1.48 1.67 -40.24
C LYS A 244 -2.20 1.02 -39.04
N LYS A 245 -3.18 0.15 -39.32
CA LYS A 245 -3.96 -0.56 -38.29
C LYS A 245 -3.10 -1.49 -37.38
N ASN A 246 -1.95 -1.91 -37.84
CA ASN A 246 -1.01 -2.74 -37.10
C ASN A 246 0.10 -1.92 -36.38
N GLN A 247 0.02 -0.61 -36.38
CA GLN A 247 1.00 0.26 -35.71
C GLN A 247 0.41 0.87 -34.45
N VAL A 248 1.15 0.80 -33.36
CA VAL A 248 0.78 1.28 -32.02
C VAL A 248 1.93 2.06 -31.40
N ALA A 249 1.69 2.80 -30.32
CA ALA A 249 2.75 3.47 -29.58
C ALA A 249 3.56 2.49 -28.74
N GLY A 250 2.95 1.38 -28.32
CA GLY A 250 3.56 0.36 -27.51
C GLY A 250 2.53 -0.54 -26.83
N PHE A 251 3.01 -1.26 -25.83
CA PHE A 251 2.20 -2.21 -25.06
C PHE A 251 2.24 -1.83 -23.58
N GLU A 252 1.13 -2.03 -22.91
CA GLU A 252 0.98 -1.91 -21.46
C GLU A 252 0.82 -3.30 -20.88
N VAL A 253 1.67 -3.64 -19.91
CA VAL A 253 1.68 -4.94 -19.24
C VAL A 253 1.15 -4.78 -17.83
N PHE A 254 0.22 -5.64 -17.45
CA PHE A 254 -0.40 -5.72 -16.14
C PHE A 254 0.08 -6.98 -15.42
N ILE A 255 0.57 -6.79 -14.20
CA ILE A 255 1.14 -7.87 -13.38
C ILE A 255 0.34 -8.07 -12.09
N ASP A 256 0.43 -9.29 -11.53
CA ASP A 256 -0.34 -9.69 -10.34
C ASP A 256 0.17 -9.03 -9.05
N ASN A 257 1.47 -8.78 -8.94
CA ASN A 257 2.10 -8.29 -7.72
C ASN A 257 3.04 -7.11 -7.96
N ILE A 258 2.79 -6.01 -7.28
CA ILE A 258 3.54 -4.75 -7.41
C ILE A 258 5.02 -4.92 -7.02
N ASP A 259 5.35 -5.81 -6.08
CA ASP A 259 6.72 -6.02 -5.64
C ASP A 259 7.58 -6.71 -6.73
N ASP A 260 6.94 -7.29 -7.75
CA ASP A 260 7.59 -8.02 -8.83
C ASP A 260 7.77 -7.18 -10.12
N ILE A 261 7.45 -5.87 -10.08
CA ILE A 261 7.54 -4.97 -11.26
C ILE A 261 8.94 -4.97 -11.84
N GLU A 262 9.95 -4.67 -11.01
CA GLU A 262 11.34 -4.54 -11.47
C GLU A 262 11.90 -5.86 -12.05
N PRO A 263 11.79 -7.01 -11.34
CA PRO A 263 12.26 -8.29 -11.91
C PRO A 263 11.55 -8.67 -13.20
N ILE A 264 10.26 -8.40 -13.32
CA ILE A 264 9.48 -8.72 -14.52
C ILE A 264 9.86 -7.77 -15.66
N ALA A 265 10.02 -6.46 -15.40
CA ALA A 265 10.46 -5.49 -16.41
C ALA A 265 11.85 -5.82 -16.95
N GLU A 266 12.79 -6.17 -16.07
CA GLU A 266 14.14 -6.57 -16.43
C GLU A 266 14.15 -7.86 -17.27
N TYR A 267 13.37 -8.85 -16.87
CA TYR A 267 13.22 -10.10 -17.64
C TYR A 267 12.61 -9.83 -19.02
N ILE A 268 11.55 -9.05 -19.11
CA ILE A 268 10.94 -8.68 -20.39
C ILE A 268 11.97 -7.99 -21.26
N HIS A 269 12.72 -7.03 -20.72
CA HIS A 269 13.71 -6.28 -21.47
C HIS A 269 14.84 -7.14 -22.01
N ASN A 270 15.41 -8.02 -21.17
CA ASN A 270 16.62 -8.77 -21.51
C ASN A 270 16.34 -10.06 -22.28
N GLU A 271 15.23 -10.77 -21.98
CA GLU A 271 15.00 -12.13 -22.48
C GLU A 271 13.87 -12.20 -23.54
N VAL A 272 12.98 -11.21 -23.57
CA VAL A 272 11.77 -11.30 -24.41
C VAL A 272 11.80 -10.32 -25.57
N LEU A 273 12.30 -9.09 -25.33
CA LEU A 273 12.21 -8.02 -26.33
C LEU A 273 13.34 -8.07 -27.35
N PRO A 274 13.04 -7.71 -28.62
CA PRO A 274 14.07 -7.40 -29.60
C PRO A 274 14.77 -6.07 -29.24
N ASN A 275 16.01 -5.87 -29.70
CA ASN A 275 16.86 -4.72 -29.36
C ASN A 275 16.29 -3.33 -29.69
N ASN A 276 15.27 -3.25 -30.52
CA ASN A 276 14.62 -1.99 -30.87
C ASN A 276 13.48 -1.61 -29.91
N LEU A 277 13.14 -2.46 -28.96
CA LEU A 277 12.11 -2.21 -27.97
C LEU A 277 12.71 -2.11 -26.56
N TYR A 278 12.08 -1.31 -25.72
CA TYR A 278 12.49 -1.08 -24.35
C TYR A 278 11.29 -1.28 -23.40
N ALA A 279 11.51 -2.01 -22.32
CA ALA A 279 10.54 -2.15 -21.24
C ALA A 279 10.89 -1.18 -20.11
N GLU A 280 10.00 -0.26 -19.82
CA GLU A 280 10.12 0.73 -18.74
C GLU A 280 9.12 0.42 -17.63
N SER A 281 9.62 0.35 -16.40
CA SER A 281 8.77 0.29 -15.22
C SER A 281 8.01 1.62 -15.04
N LEU A 282 6.70 1.55 -14.79
CA LEU A 282 5.96 2.76 -14.43
C LEU A 282 6.40 3.36 -13.10
N ARG A 283 7.03 2.54 -12.24
CA ARG A 283 7.61 3.02 -10.99
C ARG A 283 8.74 4.03 -11.26
N ASP A 284 9.56 3.79 -12.28
CA ASP A 284 10.63 4.73 -12.70
C ASP A 284 10.03 6.02 -13.28
N LYS A 285 9.00 5.87 -14.10
CA LYS A 285 8.31 7.01 -14.71
C LYS A 285 7.62 7.92 -13.71
N PHE A 286 7.06 7.36 -12.64
CA PHE A 286 6.39 8.06 -11.55
C PHE A 286 7.21 8.07 -10.25
N LYS A 287 8.52 8.10 -10.38
CA LYS A 287 9.49 7.96 -9.30
C LYS A 287 9.16 8.82 -8.08
N ASN A 288 8.79 10.08 -8.27
CA ASN A 288 8.47 11.00 -7.17
C ASN A 288 7.28 10.49 -6.31
N ILE A 289 6.25 9.91 -6.94
CA ILE A 289 5.08 9.39 -6.21
C ILE A 289 5.47 8.13 -5.45
N PHE A 290 6.20 7.22 -6.10
CA PHE A 290 6.61 5.97 -5.46
C PHE A 290 7.65 6.19 -4.36
N GLU A 291 8.60 7.11 -4.53
CA GLU A 291 9.52 7.52 -3.45
C GLU A 291 8.76 8.10 -2.25
N TRP A 292 7.74 8.93 -2.50
CA TRP A 292 6.88 9.43 -1.43
C TRP A 292 6.12 8.30 -0.71
N LEU A 293 5.60 7.31 -1.45
CA LEU A 293 4.96 6.13 -0.86
C LEU A 293 5.95 5.27 -0.06
N ASP A 294 7.18 5.14 -0.53
CA ASP A 294 8.23 4.40 0.18
C ASP A 294 8.66 5.12 1.48
N LEU A 295 8.65 6.45 1.50
CA LEU A 295 8.85 7.23 2.74
C LEU A 295 7.74 6.95 3.77
N GLN A 296 6.50 6.67 3.34
CA GLN A 296 5.45 6.27 4.28
C GLN A 296 5.73 4.91 4.94
N ASN A 297 6.37 3.97 4.24
CA ASN A 297 6.82 2.71 4.84
C ASN A 297 7.87 2.95 5.95
N VAL A 298 8.79 3.91 5.76
CA VAL A 298 9.77 4.28 6.79
C VAL A 298 9.07 4.90 8.00
N ASN A 299 8.11 5.82 7.76
CA ASN A 299 7.32 6.43 8.83
C ASN A 299 6.53 5.38 9.62
N GLU A 300 5.94 4.38 8.94
CA GLU A 300 5.26 3.26 9.59
C GLU A 300 6.19 2.51 10.55
N ILE A 301 7.37 2.12 10.08
CA ILE A 301 8.37 1.42 10.91
C ILE A 301 8.76 2.25 12.13
N VAL A 302 9.03 3.55 11.94
CA VAL A 302 9.38 4.47 13.04
C VAL A 302 8.26 4.53 14.08
N ILE A 303 7.01 4.67 13.65
CA ILE A 303 5.85 4.71 14.57
C ILE A 303 5.71 3.38 15.32
N ILE A 304 5.82 2.23 14.64
CA ILE A 304 5.75 0.91 15.27
C ILE A 304 6.83 0.75 16.32
N VAL A 305 8.08 1.12 16.02
CA VAL A 305 9.21 1.03 16.96
C VAL A 305 9.00 1.95 18.16
N LEU A 306 8.58 3.19 17.94
CA LEU A 306 8.29 4.14 19.02
C LEU A 306 7.15 3.64 19.93
N MET A 307 6.07 3.11 19.36
CA MET A 307 4.96 2.57 20.13
C MET A 307 5.36 1.31 20.91
N ALA A 308 6.22 0.46 20.34
CA ALA A 308 6.78 -0.68 21.05
C ALA A 308 7.64 -0.25 22.24
N ILE A 309 8.49 0.76 22.07
CA ILE A 309 9.30 1.33 23.15
C ILE A 309 8.42 1.92 24.26
N VAL A 310 7.37 2.67 23.90
CA VAL A 310 6.40 3.23 24.86
C VAL A 310 5.72 2.12 25.65
N ALA A 311 5.27 1.06 24.99
CA ALA A 311 4.65 -0.09 25.64
C ALA A 311 5.62 -0.78 26.62
N ILE A 312 6.88 -0.98 26.22
CA ILE A 312 7.92 -1.58 27.05
C ILE A 312 8.20 -0.73 28.29
N ILE A 313 8.43 0.58 28.13
CA ILE A 313 8.73 1.49 29.25
C ILE A 313 7.57 1.51 30.25
N ASN A 314 6.33 1.66 29.77
CA ASN A 314 5.16 1.65 30.64
C ASN A 314 5.01 0.34 31.41
N MET A 315 5.27 -0.80 30.78
CA MET A 315 5.22 -2.10 31.41
C MET A 315 6.36 -2.33 32.42
N ILE A 316 7.57 -1.85 32.12
CA ILE A 316 8.71 -1.89 33.09
C ILE A 316 8.34 -1.09 34.32
N THR A 317 7.85 0.12 34.18
CA THR A 317 7.46 0.99 35.29
C THR A 317 6.34 0.35 36.13
N ALA A 318 5.30 -0.16 35.49
CA ALA A 318 4.20 -0.84 36.16
C ALA A 318 4.69 -2.08 36.95
N LEU A 319 5.57 -2.89 36.34
CA LEU A 319 6.12 -4.07 37.00
C LEU A 319 7.02 -3.71 38.16
N LEU A 320 7.88 -2.67 38.05
CA LEU A 320 8.71 -2.20 39.17
C LEU A 320 7.87 -1.76 40.37
N ILE A 321 6.83 -0.96 40.12
CA ILE A 321 5.94 -0.51 41.21
C ILE A 321 5.21 -1.71 41.83
N LEU A 322 4.76 -2.65 41.03
CA LEU A 322 4.12 -3.86 41.54
C LEU A 322 5.05 -4.71 42.37
N ILE A 323 6.34 -4.86 42.00
CA ILE A 323 7.35 -5.58 42.78
C ILE A 323 7.57 -4.88 44.11
N LEU A 324 7.69 -3.55 44.13
CA LEU A 324 7.87 -2.76 45.34
C LEU A 324 6.68 -2.88 46.29
N GLU A 325 5.45 -2.79 45.79
CA GLU A 325 4.22 -2.91 46.59
C GLU A 325 4.03 -4.31 47.17
N ARG A 326 4.54 -5.35 46.51
CA ARG A 326 4.46 -6.75 46.96
C ARG A 326 5.72 -7.28 47.64
N THR A 327 6.56 -6.38 48.13
CA THR A 327 7.83 -6.75 48.80
C THR A 327 7.62 -7.66 49.99
N GLU A 328 6.61 -7.45 50.81
CA GLU A 328 6.26 -8.29 51.96
C GLU A 328 5.91 -9.73 51.50
N MET A 329 5.06 -9.86 50.49
CA MET A 329 4.71 -11.17 49.88
C MET A 329 5.97 -11.90 49.37
N ILE A 330 6.90 -11.16 48.72
CA ILE A 330 8.17 -11.72 48.24
C ILE A 330 9.02 -12.19 49.41
N GLY A 331 9.07 -11.43 50.51
CA GLY A 331 9.80 -11.79 51.74
C GLY A 331 9.25 -13.08 52.36
N ILE A 332 7.92 -13.19 52.48
CA ILE A 332 7.27 -14.41 53.04
C ILE A 332 7.55 -15.63 52.13
N LEU A 333 7.40 -15.50 50.79
CA LEU A 333 7.69 -16.59 49.87
C LEU A 333 9.15 -17.07 49.95
N LYS A 334 10.10 -16.14 50.12
CA LYS A 334 11.52 -16.47 50.30
C LYS A 334 11.80 -17.15 51.63
N SER A 335 11.13 -16.75 52.74
CA SER A 335 11.28 -17.40 54.04
C SER A 335 10.76 -18.85 54.04
N PHE A 336 9.78 -19.16 53.17
CA PHE A 336 9.35 -20.54 52.92
C PHE A 336 10.25 -21.32 51.93
N GLY A 337 11.41 -20.78 51.56
CA GLY A 337 12.39 -21.45 50.70
C GLY A 337 12.08 -21.42 49.21
N THR A 338 11.14 -20.57 48.78
CA THR A 338 10.78 -20.47 47.33
C THR A 338 11.95 -19.87 46.52
N ASN A 339 12.35 -20.56 45.44
CA ASN A 339 13.44 -20.13 44.57
C ASN A 339 13.12 -18.79 43.89
N ASN A 340 14.12 -17.94 43.73
CA ASN A 340 14.02 -16.63 43.07
C ASN A 340 13.41 -16.74 41.69
N TRP A 341 13.71 -17.77 40.88
CA TRP A 341 13.16 -17.98 39.55
C TRP A 341 11.65 -18.24 39.59
N THR A 342 11.18 -18.99 40.57
CA THR A 342 9.75 -19.24 40.80
C THR A 342 9.01 -17.93 41.10
N ILE A 343 9.57 -17.07 41.95
CA ILE A 343 8.98 -15.76 42.25
C ILE A 343 8.98 -14.85 41.02
N ARG A 344 10.07 -14.83 40.24
CA ARG A 344 10.10 -14.07 38.96
C ARG A 344 9.00 -14.51 38.00
N LYS A 345 8.79 -15.82 37.88
CA LYS A 345 7.71 -16.36 37.03
C LYS A 345 6.33 -15.82 37.43
N ILE A 346 6.05 -15.63 38.74
CA ILE A 346 4.79 -15.05 39.22
C ILE A 346 4.58 -13.68 38.62
N PHE A 347 5.59 -12.81 38.69
CA PHE A 347 5.51 -11.46 38.17
C PHE A 347 5.48 -11.40 36.61
N LEU A 348 6.22 -12.30 35.94
CA LEU A 348 6.16 -12.41 34.47
C LEU A 348 4.79 -12.90 33.96
N TYR A 349 4.19 -13.88 34.64
CA TYR A 349 2.81 -14.30 34.30
C TYR A 349 1.80 -13.18 34.57
N HIS A 350 1.96 -12.43 35.64
CA HIS A 350 1.09 -11.29 35.92
C HIS A 350 1.24 -10.20 34.86
N ALA A 351 2.47 -9.88 34.46
CA ALA A 351 2.74 -8.96 33.39
C ALA A 351 2.16 -9.46 32.05
N ALA A 352 2.30 -10.75 31.73
CA ALA A 352 1.72 -11.34 30.53
C ALA A 352 0.18 -11.22 30.50
N ILE A 353 -0.49 -11.34 31.66
CA ILE A 353 -1.94 -11.11 31.77
C ILE A 353 -2.29 -9.64 31.48
N ILE A 354 -1.52 -8.68 32.03
CA ILE A 354 -1.73 -7.25 31.79
C ILE A 354 -1.54 -6.92 30.31
N VAL A 355 -0.45 -7.42 29.70
CA VAL A 355 -0.17 -7.24 28.27
C VAL A 355 -1.27 -7.88 27.42
N GLY A 356 -1.67 -9.12 27.74
CA GLY A 356 -2.76 -9.82 27.05
C GLY A 356 -4.09 -9.06 27.09
N THR A 357 -4.45 -8.49 28.23
CA THR A 357 -5.64 -7.62 28.35
C THR A 357 -5.46 -6.32 27.57
N GLY A 358 -4.27 -5.72 27.58
CA GLY A 358 -3.94 -4.54 26.76
C GLY A 358 -4.03 -4.83 25.27
N LEU A 359 -3.50 -5.97 24.81
CA LEU A 359 -3.64 -6.43 23.42
C LEU A 359 -5.10 -6.61 23.03
N PHE A 360 -5.91 -7.24 23.88
CA PHE A 360 -7.33 -7.45 23.61
C PHE A 360 -8.07 -6.11 23.40
N PHE A 361 -7.93 -5.17 24.32
CA PHE A 361 -8.57 -3.84 24.19
C PHE A 361 -7.94 -3.01 23.08
N GLY A 362 -6.63 -3.12 22.83
CA GLY A 362 -5.94 -2.46 21.73
C GLY A 362 -6.46 -2.90 20.36
N ASN A 363 -6.60 -4.22 20.18
CA ASN A 363 -7.22 -4.77 18.96
C ASN A 363 -8.68 -4.33 18.82
N LEU A 364 -9.47 -4.44 19.89
CA LEU A 364 -10.89 -4.04 19.86
C LEU A 364 -11.02 -2.59 19.42
N PHE A 365 -10.25 -1.68 20.01
CA PHE A 365 -10.30 -0.26 19.72
C PHE A 365 -9.72 0.07 18.33
N GLY A 366 -8.52 -0.45 18.01
CA GLY A 366 -7.86 -0.21 16.73
C GLY A 366 -8.68 -0.71 15.55
N LEU A 367 -9.17 -1.96 15.60
CA LEU A 367 -9.99 -2.54 14.55
C LEU A 367 -11.36 -1.84 14.44
N SER A 368 -11.94 -1.41 15.56
CA SER A 368 -13.21 -0.65 15.53
C SER A 368 -13.04 0.68 14.81
N ILE A 369 -11.95 1.43 15.08
CA ILE A 369 -11.67 2.69 14.37
C ILE A 369 -11.45 2.43 12.88
N CYS A 370 -10.66 1.43 12.51
CA CYS A 370 -10.43 1.05 11.12
C CYS A 370 -11.77 0.73 10.41
N TYR A 371 -12.63 -0.08 11.03
CA TYR A 371 -13.94 -0.42 10.48
C TYR A 371 -14.86 0.80 10.34
N LEU A 372 -14.87 1.68 11.34
CA LEU A 372 -15.68 2.92 11.29
C LEU A 372 -15.17 3.85 10.18
N GLN A 373 -13.85 3.98 10.02
CA GLN A 373 -13.26 4.80 8.95
C GLN A 373 -13.58 4.24 7.57
N GLU A 374 -13.47 2.93 7.38
CA GLU A 374 -13.80 2.28 6.11
C GLU A 374 -15.27 2.48 5.73
N LYS A 375 -16.18 2.35 6.71
CA LYS A 375 -17.63 2.47 6.50
C LYS A 375 -18.11 3.91 6.35
N TYR A 376 -17.64 4.82 7.20
CA TYR A 376 -18.17 6.20 7.28
C TYR A 376 -17.27 7.23 6.62
N LYS A 377 -16.01 6.89 6.29
CA LYS A 377 -15.05 7.77 5.62
C LYS A 377 -14.97 9.16 6.26
N PHE A 378 -14.93 9.20 7.61
CA PHE A 378 -15.00 10.46 8.37
C PHE A 378 -13.70 11.27 8.29
N ILE A 379 -12.54 10.64 8.08
CA ILE A 379 -11.26 11.32 7.82
C ILE A 379 -11.20 11.60 6.33
N LYS A 380 -11.58 12.81 5.94
CA LYS A 380 -11.51 13.31 4.57
C LYS A 380 -10.12 13.88 4.29
N LEU A 381 -9.65 13.73 3.06
CA LEU A 381 -8.38 14.23 2.58
C LEU A 381 -8.58 15.13 1.37
N SER A 382 -7.60 16.00 1.09
CA SER A 382 -7.54 16.78 -0.14
C SER A 382 -7.09 15.85 -1.29
N GLU A 383 -7.93 15.69 -2.31
CA GLU A 383 -7.58 14.89 -3.49
C GLU A 383 -6.36 15.47 -4.23
N THR A 384 -6.16 16.78 -4.17
CA THR A 384 -5.04 17.48 -4.82
C THR A 384 -3.70 17.10 -4.19
N ASP A 385 -3.66 16.96 -2.85
CA ASP A 385 -2.41 16.74 -2.11
C ASP A 385 -2.12 15.25 -1.88
N TYR A 386 -3.18 14.44 -1.72
CA TYR A 386 -3.07 13.03 -1.33
C TYR A 386 -3.57 12.04 -2.37
N TYR A 387 -4.05 12.49 -3.51
CA TYR A 387 -4.64 11.66 -4.58
C TYR A 387 -5.85 10.82 -4.16
N LEU A 388 -6.34 11.02 -2.93
CA LEU A 388 -7.44 10.28 -2.33
C LEU A 388 -8.37 11.25 -1.59
N SER A 389 -9.69 11.01 -1.67
CA SER A 389 -10.71 11.85 -1.01
C SER A 389 -10.91 11.52 0.47
N TYR A 390 -10.42 10.40 0.95
CA TYR A 390 -10.48 9.94 2.35
C TYR A 390 -9.29 9.06 2.69
N ALA A 391 -8.96 8.96 3.98
CA ALA A 391 -7.91 8.08 4.47
C ALA A 391 -8.32 6.61 4.22
N PRO A 392 -7.57 5.89 3.37
CA PRO A 392 -7.89 4.52 3.05
C PRO A 392 -7.50 3.59 4.19
N ILE A 393 -8.25 2.52 4.37
CA ILE A 393 -7.96 1.48 5.35
C ILE A 393 -7.83 0.15 4.62
N GLU A 394 -6.72 -0.53 4.86
CA GLU A 394 -6.54 -1.90 4.38
C GLU A 394 -6.02 -2.78 5.52
N LEU A 395 -6.90 -3.63 6.03
CA LEU A 395 -6.60 -4.55 7.12
C LEU A 395 -6.09 -5.87 6.57
N HIS A 396 -4.90 -6.24 6.98
CA HIS A 396 -4.30 -7.55 6.67
C HIS A 396 -4.15 -8.36 7.95
N LEU A 397 -5.01 -9.34 8.16
CA LEU A 397 -5.06 -10.15 9.38
C LEU A 397 -3.71 -10.77 9.78
N PRO A 398 -2.91 -11.38 8.88
CA PRO A 398 -1.58 -11.87 9.23
C PRO A 398 -0.66 -10.80 9.82
N THR A 399 -0.71 -9.56 9.32
CA THR A 399 0.10 -8.46 9.84
C THR A 399 -0.35 -8.06 11.25
N VAL A 400 -1.65 -7.97 11.50
CA VAL A 400 -2.21 -7.68 12.83
C VAL A 400 -1.78 -8.77 13.83
N LEU A 401 -1.86 -10.04 13.45
CA LEU A 401 -1.42 -11.16 14.30
C LEU A 401 0.08 -11.10 14.59
N LEU A 402 0.89 -10.79 13.57
CA LEU A 402 2.34 -10.65 13.72
C LEU A 402 2.68 -9.50 14.67
N LEU A 403 2.04 -8.33 14.54
CA LEU A 403 2.22 -7.19 15.45
C LEU A 403 1.88 -7.54 16.90
N ASN A 404 0.76 -8.23 17.11
CA ASN A 404 0.36 -8.69 18.45
C ASN A 404 1.38 -9.66 19.05
N LEU A 405 1.82 -10.65 18.28
CA LEU A 405 2.81 -11.63 18.74
C LEU A 405 4.15 -10.96 19.02
N ALA A 406 4.62 -10.10 18.11
CA ALA A 406 5.87 -9.36 18.29
C ALA A 406 5.82 -8.46 19.53
N THR A 407 4.75 -7.72 19.75
CA THR A 407 4.55 -6.87 20.93
C THR A 407 4.56 -7.69 22.20
N LEU A 408 3.82 -8.80 22.23
CA LEU A 408 3.80 -9.71 23.41
C LEU A 408 5.20 -10.23 23.73
N LEU A 409 5.90 -10.77 22.73
CA LEU A 409 7.24 -11.35 22.92
C LEU A 409 8.24 -10.28 23.34
N LEU A 410 8.26 -9.13 22.69
CA LEU A 410 9.19 -8.04 23.04
C LEU A 410 8.95 -7.52 24.46
N VAL A 411 7.71 -7.21 24.82
CA VAL A 411 7.39 -6.71 26.16
C VAL A 411 7.78 -7.75 27.22
N VAL A 412 7.42 -9.02 27.06
CA VAL A 412 7.77 -10.08 28.04
C VAL A 412 9.28 -10.27 28.14
N LEU A 413 10.00 -10.20 27.02
CA LEU A 413 11.47 -10.31 27.00
C LEU A 413 12.11 -9.18 27.81
N PHE A 414 11.72 -7.94 27.56
CA PHE A 414 12.28 -6.78 28.27
C PHE A 414 11.91 -6.77 29.78
N LEU A 415 10.76 -7.35 30.14
CA LEU A 415 10.34 -7.46 31.54
C LEU A 415 11.19 -8.44 32.37
N ILE A 416 12.01 -9.29 31.76
CA ILE A 416 12.96 -10.14 32.46
C ILE A 416 13.96 -9.28 33.25
N VAL A 417 14.39 -8.13 32.71
CA VAL A 417 15.39 -7.24 33.31
C VAL A 417 14.93 -6.70 34.69
N PRO A 418 13.74 -6.03 34.78
CA PRO A 418 13.28 -5.50 36.08
C PRO A 418 12.98 -6.59 37.11
N THR A 419 12.59 -7.80 36.69
CA THR A 419 12.38 -8.92 37.62
C THR A 419 13.67 -9.33 38.36
N TYR A 420 14.85 -8.93 37.86
CA TYR A 420 16.12 -9.18 38.57
C TYR A 420 16.18 -8.47 39.94
N LEU A 421 15.44 -7.38 40.13
CA LEU A 421 15.32 -6.66 41.38
C LEU A 421 14.82 -7.58 42.53
N ILE A 422 13.96 -8.57 42.19
CA ILE A 422 13.43 -9.56 43.15
C ILE A 422 14.56 -10.31 43.89
N THR A 423 15.69 -10.57 43.22
CA THR A 423 16.82 -11.28 43.84
C THR A 423 17.48 -10.47 44.97
N ARG A 424 17.46 -9.13 44.86
CA ARG A 424 18.08 -8.23 45.82
C ARG A 424 17.22 -7.98 47.07
N ILE A 425 15.96 -8.40 47.10
CA ILE A 425 15.06 -8.26 48.23
C ILE A 425 15.44 -9.32 49.29
N SER A 426 15.90 -8.89 50.46
CA SER A 426 16.20 -9.81 51.60
C SER A 426 14.92 -10.08 52.42
N PRO A 427 14.66 -11.32 52.86
CA PRO A 427 13.49 -11.67 53.65
C PRO A 427 13.36 -10.84 54.93
N VAL A 428 14.50 -10.63 55.62
CA VAL A 428 14.58 -9.90 56.92
C VAL A 428 14.16 -8.44 56.76
N ARG A 429 14.61 -7.76 55.70
CA ARG A 429 14.22 -6.36 55.44
C ARG A 429 12.77 -6.26 54.98
N ALA A 430 12.29 -7.20 54.15
CA ALA A 430 10.96 -7.20 53.62
C ALA A 430 9.86 -7.35 54.70
N ILE A 431 10.12 -8.11 55.74
CA ILE A 431 9.17 -8.32 56.86
C ILE A 431 9.24 -7.18 57.89
N ARG A 432 10.37 -6.47 57.99
CA ARG A 432 10.60 -5.39 58.95
C ARG A 432 10.16 -4.00 58.49
N MET A 433 9.84 -3.84 57.22
CA MET A 433 9.30 -2.60 56.67
C MET A 433 7.77 -2.56 56.91
N LYS A 434 7.39 -2.09 58.11
CA LYS A 434 6.08 -1.55 58.39
C LYS A 434 6.11 -0.05 58.35
#